data_6c909bc31a36270c3963d160fc04943a
#
_entry.id   6c909bc31a36270c3963d160fc04943a
#
_cell.length_a   1.000
_cell.length_b   1.000
_cell.length_c   1.000
_cell.angle_alpha   90.00
_cell.angle_beta   90.00
_cell.angle_gamma   90.00
#
_symmetry.space_group_name_H-M   'P 1'
#
loop_
_entity.id
_entity.type
_entity.pdbx_description
1 polymer ?
#
loop_
_entity_poly.entity_id
_entity_poly.type
_entity_poly.pdbx_seq_one_letter_code
_entity_poly.pdbx_strand_id
1 'polypeptide(L)'
;MTAYIITLFLLFLFLIVRTKTNYSFIDYLAFALLLILAMMRDYTVGTDLERYIQRFTFISDIRIQGKDSEWGYTTFISLLRNISNSAQFYIATTSICILTPIFFFLKKYSVNVVFSLLLFFILTGDSGYLFTYSGLRQSQALAIVIWGFHYIKNNKFGHASILLIIAYFIHNSVIFCIPILLLAKYYKASTRFLSILIVASSIIGF
;
A
#
# COMPACT_ATOMS: atom_id res chain seq x y z
N MET A 1 -13.91 16.31 -1.70
CA MET A 1 -14.61 15.53 -2.75
C MET A 1 -14.16 15.89 -4.16
N THR A 2 -14.10 17.14 -4.55
CA THR A 2 -13.76 17.60 -5.92
C THR A 2 -12.45 16.98 -6.45
N ALA A 3 -11.38 16.95 -5.67
CA ALA A 3 -10.08 16.38 -6.07
C ALA A 3 -10.18 14.90 -6.45
N TYR A 4 -10.97 14.10 -5.72
CA TYR A 4 -11.14 12.67 -6.02
C TYR A 4 -11.92 12.45 -7.31
N ILE A 5 -12.96 13.26 -7.57
CA ILE A 5 -13.75 13.20 -8.82
C ILE A 5 -12.87 13.56 -10.02
N ILE A 6 -12.07 14.63 -9.89
CA ILE A 6 -11.13 15.03 -10.94
C ILE A 6 -10.10 13.92 -11.18
N THR A 7 -9.55 13.34 -10.13
CA THR A 7 -8.57 12.24 -10.23
C THR A 7 -9.19 11.02 -10.92
N LEU A 8 -10.40 10.65 -10.56
CA LEU A 8 -11.13 9.55 -11.21
C LEU A 8 -11.30 9.81 -12.71
N PHE A 9 -11.74 11.02 -13.08
CA PHE A 9 -11.90 11.41 -14.48
C PHE A 9 -10.58 11.36 -15.25
N LEU A 10 -9.48 11.88 -14.67
CA LEU A 10 -8.17 11.84 -15.29
C LEU A 10 -7.64 10.41 -15.45
N LEU A 11 -7.87 9.52 -14.48
CA LEU A 11 -7.50 8.11 -14.61
C LEU A 11 -8.29 7.42 -15.74
N PHE A 12 -9.56 7.74 -15.94
CA PHE A 12 -10.32 7.25 -17.08
C PHE A 12 -9.77 7.77 -18.40
N LEU A 13 -9.41 9.05 -18.50
CA LEU A 13 -8.77 9.61 -19.70
C LEU A 13 -7.42 8.92 -19.97
N PHE A 14 -6.60 8.72 -18.95
CA PHE A 14 -5.33 8.01 -19.10
C PHE A 14 -5.55 6.56 -19.56
N LEU A 15 -6.58 5.88 -19.06
CA LEU A 15 -6.94 4.53 -19.51
C LEU A 15 -7.30 4.49 -20.99
N ILE A 16 -8.15 5.43 -21.46
CA ILE A 16 -8.52 5.53 -22.87
C ILE A 16 -7.27 5.78 -23.74
N VAL A 17 -6.42 6.72 -23.35
CA VAL A 17 -5.21 7.03 -24.10
C VAL A 17 -4.26 5.83 -24.09
N ARG A 18 -4.07 5.18 -22.94
CA ARG A 18 -3.18 4.01 -22.77
C ARG A 18 -3.62 2.83 -23.64
N THR A 19 -4.92 2.60 -23.76
CA THR A 19 -5.46 1.51 -24.59
C THR A 19 -5.34 1.79 -26.08
N LYS A 20 -5.39 3.07 -26.49
CA LYS A 20 -5.27 3.46 -27.90
C LYS A 20 -3.82 3.58 -28.39
N THR A 21 -2.91 4.04 -27.53
CA THR A 21 -1.56 4.42 -27.95
C THR A 21 -0.47 3.43 -27.52
N ASN A 22 -0.73 2.57 -26.56
CA ASN A 22 0.24 1.67 -25.93
C ASN A 22 1.47 2.36 -25.30
N TYR A 23 1.47 3.68 -25.09
CA TYR A 23 2.59 4.40 -24.50
C TYR A 23 2.69 4.13 -22.99
N SER A 24 3.77 3.45 -22.58
CA SER A 24 4.02 3.10 -21.17
C SER A 24 4.29 4.33 -20.27
N PHE A 25 4.58 5.49 -20.85
CA PHE A 25 4.73 6.75 -20.12
C PHE A 25 3.45 7.15 -19.37
N ILE A 26 2.27 6.79 -19.91
CA ILE A 26 0.98 7.08 -19.30
C ILE A 26 0.82 6.35 -17.96
N ASP A 27 1.45 5.18 -17.80
CA ASP A 27 1.46 4.46 -16.54
C ASP A 27 2.10 5.28 -15.42
N TYR A 28 3.19 6.00 -15.73
CA TYR A 28 3.88 6.88 -14.78
C TYR A 28 3.09 8.16 -14.49
N LEU A 29 2.38 8.72 -15.49
CA LEU A 29 1.51 9.87 -15.26
C LEU A 29 0.34 9.52 -14.33
N ALA A 30 -0.29 8.36 -14.53
CA ALA A 30 -1.35 7.87 -13.65
C ALA A 30 -0.84 7.63 -12.23
N PHE A 31 0.36 7.06 -12.08
CA PHE A 31 1.00 6.88 -10.79
C PHE A 31 1.34 8.22 -10.13
N ALA A 32 1.95 9.16 -10.87
CA ALA A 32 2.31 10.48 -10.36
C ALA A 32 1.08 11.25 -9.86
N LEU A 33 -0.05 11.17 -10.58
CA LEU A 33 -1.31 11.76 -10.17
C LEU A 33 -1.77 11.24 -8.80
N LEU A 34 -1.78 9.91 -8.60
CA LEU A 34 -2.15 9.29 -7.33
C LEU A 34 -1.14 9.62 -6.22
N LEU A 35 0.14 9.60 -6.54
CA LEU A 35 1.19 9.91 -5.58
C LEU A 35 1.10 11.36 -5.09
N ILE A 36 0.94 12.32 -6.00
CA ILE A 36 0.78 13.74 -5.65
C ILE A 36 -0.47 13.95 -4.79
N LEU A 37 -1.60 13.34 -5.16
CA LEU A 37 -2.83 13.41 -4.37
C LEU A 37 -2.60 12.88 -2.93
N ALA A 38 -1.87 11.77 -2.79
CA ALA A 38 -1.55 11.21 -1.48
C ALA A 38 -0.57 12.09 -0.68
N MET A 39 0.44 12.65 -1.34
CA MET A 39 1.47 13.45 -0.69
C MET A 39 0.96 14.81 -0.23
N MET A 40 0.04 15.41 -0.98
CA MET A 40 -0.48 16.76 -0.71
C MET A 40 -1.77 16.77 0.11
N ARG A 41 -2.22 15.61 0.61
CA ARG A 41 -3.42 15.55 1.43
C ARG A 41 -3.26 16.31 2.74
N ASP A 42 -4.34 16.90 3.21
CA ASP A 42 -4.42 17.49 4.53
C ASP A 42 -4.37 16.42 5.64
N TYR A 43 -3.91 16.80 6.83
CA TYR A 43 -3.82 15.92 8.00
C TYR A 43 -5.20 15.43 8.50
N THR A 44 -6.29 16.09 8.09
CA THR A 44 -7.66 15.68 8.39
C THR A 44 -8.18 14.57 7.46
N VAL A 45 -7.43 14.24 6.40
CA VAL A 45 -7.83 13.22 5.42
C VAL A 45 -7.24 11.85 5.78
N GLY A 46 -8.06 11.00 6.35
CA GLY A 46 -7.72 9.67 6.84
C GLY A 46 -8.11 9.52 8.31
N THR A 47 -8.88 8.50 8.65
CA THR A 47 -9.48 8.32 10.00
C THR A 47 -8.45 8.27 11.13
N ASP A 48 -7.28 7.68 10.86
CA ASP A 48 -6.22 7.51 11.86
C ASP A 48 -5.01 8.42 11.65
N LEU A 49 -5.01 9.25 10.61
CA LEU A 49 -3.85 10.05 10.24
C LEU A 49 -3.42 11.00 11.35
N GLU A 50 -4.36 11.62 12.05
CA GLU A 50 -4.07 12.50 13.17
C GLU A 50 -3.29 11.78 14.29
N ARG A 51 -3.68 10.54 14.64
CA ARG A 51 -2.96 9.72 15.63
C ARG A 51 -1.53 9.40 15.18
N TYR A 52 -1.33 9.15 13.89
CA TYR A 52 0.01 8.91 13.34
C TYR A 52 0.87 10.18 13.38
N ILE A 53 0.30 11.35 13.11
CA ILE A 53 1.01 12.64 13.20
C ILE A 53 1.36 12.94 14.66
N GLN A 54 0.45 12.73 15.60
CA GLN A 54 0.74 12.87 17.03
C GLN A 54 1.88 11.94 17.44
N ARG A 55 1.84 10.66 17.02
CA ARG A 55 2.92 9.71 17.27
C ARG A 55 4.25 10.16 16.67
N PHE A 56 4.26 10.68 15.46
CA PHE A 56 5.45 11.26 14.82
C PHE A 56 5.97 12.47 15.60
N THR A 57 5.09 13.33 16.09
CA THR A 57 5.47 14.56 16.82
C THR A 57 6.08 14.22 18.19
N PHE A 58 5.54 13.24 18.91
CA PHE A 58 5.95 12.85 20.27
C PHE A 58 6.77 11.55 20.32
N ILE A 59 7.49 11.22 19.25
CA ILE A 59 8.20 9.93 19.14
C ILE A 59 9.27 9.73 20.22
N SER A 60 9.90 10.80 20.71
CA SER A 60 10.87 10.75 21.82
C SER A 60 10.26 10.15 23.07
N ASP A 61 9.05 10.59 23.42
CA ASP A 61 8.34 10.19 24.65
C ASP A 61 7.87 8.73 24.58
N ILE A 62 7.48 8.27 23.38
CA ILE A 62 7.06 6.89 23.13
C ILE A 62 8.23 5.92 23.28
N ARG A 63 9.43 6.30 22.82
CA ARG A 63 10.65 5.49 22.99
C ARG A 63 11.02 5.27 24.45
N ILE A 64 10.84 6.28 25.29
CA ILE A 64 11.15 6.21 26.72
C ILE A 64 10.21 5.24 27.43
N GLN A 65 8.96 5.11 26.98
CA GLN A 65 7.95 4.26 27.63
C GLN A 65 8.08 2.76 27.33
N GLY A 66 8.91 2.33 26.36
CA GLY A 66 9.20 0.93 26.04
C GLY A 66 8.01 0.05 25.65
N LYS A 67 6.85 0.64 25.36
CA LYS A 67 5.56 -0.05 25.15
C LYS A 67 5.26 -0.47 23.71
N ASP A 68 6.23 -0.34 22.79
CA ASP A 68 5.96 -0.55 21.37
C ASP A 68 6.29 -1.97 20.91
N SER A 69 5.26 -2.75 20.58
CA SER A 69 5.40 -4.07 19.96
C SER A 69 5.84 -4.00 18.48
N GLU A 70 5.68 -2.83 17.83
CA GLU A 70 5.99 -2.59 16.41
C GLU A 70 7.20 -1.64 16.28
N TRP A 71 8.33 -2.06 16.85
CA TRP A 71 9.54 -1.23 16.91
C TRP A 71 10.12 -0.86 15.53
N GLY A 72 9.86 -1.64 14.48
CA GLY A 72 10.27 -1.31 13.12
C GLY A 72 9.62 -0.04 12.61
N TYR A 73 8.30 0.10 12.84
CA TYR A 73 7.60 1.32 12.48
C TYR A 73 8.05 2.53 13.33
N THR A 74 8.25 2.32 14.65
CA THR A 74 8.77 3.35 15.55
C THR A 74 10.15 3.83 15.14
N THR A 75 11.02 2.92 14.71
CA THR A 75 12.34 3.26 14.17
C THR A 75 12.22 4.07 12.88
N PHE A 76 11.34 3.67 11.96
CA PHE A 76 11.09 4.39 10.71
C PHE A 76 10.66 5.84 10.97
N ILE A 77 9.63 6.07 11.79
CA ILE A 77 9.16 7.43 12.08
C ILE A 77 10.20 8.26 12.86
N SER A 78 11.00 7.62 13.71
CA SER A 78 12.11 8.27 14.42
C SER A 78 13.21 8.76 13.46
N LEU A 79 13.55 7.96 12.45
CA LEU A 79 14.48 8.38 11.39
C LEU A 79 13.95 9.57 10.60
N LEU A 80 12.67 9.55 10.25
CA LEU A 80 12.02 10.68 9.57
C LEU A 80 12.02 11.95 10.44
N ARG A 81 11.76 11.80 11.74
CA ARG A 81 11.77 12.92 12.70
C ARG A 81 13.13 13.57 12.82
N ASN A 82 14.22 12.80 12.71
CA ASN A 82 15.58 13.34 12.71
C ASN A 82 15.89 14.19 11.46
N ILE A 83 15.17 13.98 10.35
CA ILE A 83 15.34 14.72 9.09
C ILE A 83 14.48 15.98 9.11
N SER A 84 13.21 15.86 9.52
CA SER A 84 12.25 16.96 9.48
C SER A 84 11.17 16.82 10.55
N ASN A 85 10.79 17.94 11.13
CA ASN A 85 9.69 18.02 12.09
C ASN A 85 8.31 18.25 11.40
N SER A 86 8.29 18.37 10.08
CA SER A 86 7.07 18.68 9.32
C SER A 86 6.15 17.47 9.21
N ALA A 87 4.89 17.62 9.62
CA ALA A 87 3.85 16.62 9.41
C ALA A 87 3.65 16.30 7.90
N GLN A 88 3.76 17.34 7.05
CA GLN A 88 3.65 17.16 5.60
C GLN A 88 4.79 16.33 5.02
N PHE A 89 6.01 16.50 5.53
CA PHE A 89 7.16 15.66 5.16
C PHE A 89 6.91 14.19 5.54
N TYR A 90 6.37 13.94 6.73
CA TYR A 90 5.99 12.59 7.16
C TYR A 90 4.92 11.98 6.24
N ILE A 91 3.84 12.73 5.92
CA ILE A 91 2.76 12.29 5.02
C ILE A 91 3.33 11.96 3.64
N ALA A 92 4.14 12.86 3.07
CA ALA A 92 4.72 12.68 1.75
C ALA A 92 5.63 11.45 1.68
N THR A 93 6.55 11.32 2.63
CA THR A 93 7.51 10.20 2.66
C THR A 93 6.82 8.87 2.87
N THR A 94 5.84 8.80 3.77
CA THR A 94 5.05 7.59 4.01
C THR A 94 4.26 7.20 2.75
N SER A 95 3.67 8.18 2.05
CA SER A 95 2.94 7.94 0.79
C SER A 95 3.86 7.38 -0.30
N ILE A 96 5.08 7.90 -0.43
CA ILE A 96 6.10 7.37 -1.36
C ILE A 96 6.44 5.92 -0.99
N CYS A 97 6.71 5.64 0.28
CA CYS A 97 7.08 4.31 0.76
C CYS A 97 5.97 3.27 0.54
N ILE A 98 4.70 3.66 0.55
CA ILE A 98 3.56 2.78 0.32
C ILE A 98 3.29 2.61 -1.17
N LEU A 99 3.10 3.71 -1.89
CA LEU A 99 2.56 3.68 -3.26
C LEU A 99 3.62 3.24 -4.29
N THR A 100 4.89 3.58 -4.09
CA THR A 100 5.95 3.23 -5.05
C THR A 100 6.15 1.72 -5.19
N PRO A 101 6.28 0.92 -4.12
CA PRO A 101 6.36 -0.53 -4.24
C PRO A 101 5.11 -1.14 -4.89
N ILE A 102 3.91 -0.64 -4.58
CA ILE A 102 2.65 -1.09 -5.18
C ILE A 102 2.67 -0.82 -6.70
N PHE A 103 3.04 0.39 -7.11
CA PHE A 103 3.12 0.75 -8.53
C PHE A 103 4.07 -0.18 -9.31
N PHE A 104 5.30 -0.38 -8.83
CA PHE A 104 6.24 -1.25 -9.52
C PHE A 104 5.80 -2.70 -9.53
N PHE A 105 5.11 -3.17 -8.51
CA PHE A 105 4.50 -4.49 -8.51
C PHE A 105 3.39 -4.59 -9.56
N LEU A 106 2.47 -3.63 -9.63
CA LEU A 106 1.44 -3.57 -10.66
C LEU A 106 2.08 -3.48 -12.06
N LYS A 107 3.10 -2.67 -12.23
CA LYS A 107 3.81 -2.56 -13.51
C LYS A 107 4.44 -3.89 -13.97
N LYS A 108 4.85 -4.73 -13.03
CA LYS A 108 5.44 -6.02 -13.32
C LYS A 108 4.42 -7.11 -13.64
N TYR A 109 3.23 -7.05 -13.04
CA TYR A 109 2.27 -8.16 -13.07
C TYR A 109 0.95 -7.84 -13.79
N SER A 110 0.62 -6.58 -13.99
CA SER A 110 -0.62 -6.18 -14.65
C SER A 110 -0.48 -6.13 -16.16
N VAL A 111 -1.53 -6.57 -16.85
CA VAL A 111 -1.66 -6.43 -18.31
C VAL A 111 -1.84 -4.94 -18.68
N ASN A 112 -2.63 -4.20 -17.89
CA ASN A 112 -2.81 -2.75 -18.05
C ASN A 112 -2.67 -2.09 -16.69
N VAL A 113 -1.57 -1.36 -16.51
CA VAL A 113 -1.21 -0.72 -15.25
C VAL A 113 -2.20 0.38 -14.87
N VAL A 114 -2.62 1.20 -15.85
CA VAL A 114 -3.58 2.30 -15.59
C VAL A 114 -4.93 1.74 -15.15
N PHE A 115 -5.40 0.65 -15.75
CA PHE A 115 -6.61 -0.03 -15.32
C PHE A 115 -6.49 -0.56 -13.89
N SER A 116 -5.35 -1.16 -13.55
CA SER A 116 -5.10 -1.65 -12.18
C SER A 116 -5.02 -0.51 -11.15
N LEU A 117 -4.42 0.63 -11.51
CA LEU A 117 -4.40 1.83 -10.66
C LEU A 117 -5.81 2.44 -10.50
N LEU A 118 -6.62 2.43 -11.55
CA LEU A 118 -8.02 2.86 -11.49
C LEU A 118 -8.84 1.97 -10.55
N LEU A 119 -8.71 0.65 -10.67
CA LEU A 119 -9.36 -0.29 -9.75
C LEU A 119 -8.89 -0.06 -8.30
N PHE A 120 -7.59 0.07 -8.09
CA PHE A 120 -7.03 0.35 -6.77
C PHE A 120 -7.57 1.66 -6.18
N PHE A 121 -7.79 2.67 -7.02
CA PHE A 121 -8.36 3.95 -6.59
C PHE A 121 -9.86 3.85 -6.23
N ILE A 122 -10.63 3.05 -6.99
CA ILE A 122 -12.08 2.89 -6.77
C ILE A 122 -12.39 1.96 -5.59
N LEU A 123 -11.52 1.00 -5.28
CA LEU A 123 -11.73 0.08 -4.16
C LEU A 123 -11.90 0.86 -2.86
N THR A 124 -12.96 0.54 -2.13
CA THR A 124 -13.32 1.15 -0.85
C THR A 124 -13.05 0.21 0.32
N GLY A 125 -13.19 0.69 1.55
CA GLY A 125 -12.96 -0.09 2.76
C GLY A 125 -11.48 -0.31 3.04
N ASP A 126 -11.13 -1.46 3.62
CA ASP A 126 -9.79 -1.79 4.11
C ASP A 126 -8.83 -2.31 3.02
N SER A 127 -9.08 -2.05 1.73
CA SER A 127 -8.34 -2.65 0.61
C SER A 127 -8.10 -1.69 -0.51
N GLY A 128 -7.98 -0.54 -0.55
CA GLY A 128 -7.76 0.33 -1.72
C GLY A 128 -6.86 1.52 -1.43
N TYR A 129 -6.90 2.43 -2.36
CA TYR A 129 -6.09 3.63 -2.30
C TYR A 129 -6.38 4.46 -1.04
N LEU A 130 -7.67 4.62 -0.66
CA LEU A 130 -8.06 5.39 0.52
C LEU A 130 -7.63 4.72 1.83
N PHE A 131 -7.52 3.40 1.86
CA PHE A 131 -6.98 2.69 3.02
C PHE A 131 -5.52 3.08 3.30
N THR A 132 -4.74 3.39 2.25
CA THR A 132 -3.36 3.86 2.43
C THR A 132 -3.26 5.19 3.18
N TYR A 133 -4.37 5.89 3.38
CA TYR A 133 -4.44 7.14 4.14
C TYR A 133 -4.69 6.93 5.63
N SER A 134 -5.41 5.87 5.97
CA SER A 134 -5.82 5.56 7.35
C SER A 134 -4.92 4.50 7.98
N GLY A 135 -4.75 3.35 7.35
CA GLY A 135 -3.96 2.24 7.84
C GLY A 135 -2.47 2.32 7.46
N LEU A 136 -1.75 3.39 7.81
CA LEU A 136 -0.38 3.65 7.33
C LEU A 136 0.60 2.50 7.62
N ARG A 137 0.61 1.96 8.84
CA ARG A 137 1.49 0.84 9.23
C ARG A 137 1.18 -0.42 8.44
N GLN A 138 -0.10 -0.76 8.37
CA GLN A 138 -0.58 -1.94 7.65
C GLN A 138 -0.31 -1.81 6.16
N SER A 139 -0.60 -0.66 5.54
CA SER A 139 -0.36 -0.41 4.12
C SER A 139 1.14 -0.47 3.78
N GLN A 140 2.00 0.06 4.65
CA GLN A 140 3.45 0.01 4.46
C GLN A 140 3.98 -1.42 4.57
N ALA A 141 3.51 -2.19 5.56
CA ALA A 141 3.85 -3.59 5.70
C ALA A 141 3.37 -4.42 4.49
N LEU A 142 2.13 -4.22 4.04
CA LEU A 142 1.59 -4.89 2.86
C LEU A 142 2.35 -4.53 1.57
N ALA A 143 2.78 -3.28 1.41
CA ALA A 143 3.61 -2.86 0.28
C ALA A 143 4.95 -3.62 0.21
N ILE A 144 5.49 -4.07 1.35
CA ILE A 144 6.68 -4.94 1.42
C ILE A 144 6.30 -6.40 1.17
N VAL A 145 5.17 -6.87 1.73
CA VAL A 145 4.68 -8.25 1.59
C VAL A 145 4.47 -8.64 0.13
N ILE A 146 3.91 -7.75 -0.70
CA ILE A 146 3.70 -8.04 -2.13
C ILE A 146 5.02 -8.34 -2.85
N TRP A 147 6.13 -7.73 -2.43
CA TRP A 147 7.47 -8.06 -2.94
C TRP A 147 8.01 -9.36 -2.34
N GLY A 148 7.67 -9.68 -1.10
CA GLY A 148 7.89 -11.02 -0.53
C GLY A 148 7.26 -12.11 -1.40
N PHE A 149 6.01 -11.91 -1.83
CA PHE A 149 5.33 -12.81 -2.78
C PHE A 149 6.09 -12.95 -4.11
N HIS A 150 6.57 -11.83 -4.68
CA HIS A 150 7.40 -11.89 -5.88
C HIS A 150 8.60 -12.82 -5.73
N TYR A 151 9.33 -12.74 -4.60
CA TYR A 151 10.50 -13.58 -4.35
C TYR A 151 10.12 -15.05 -4.07
N ILE A 152 9.03 -15.30 -3.34
CA ILE A 152 8.49 -16.66 -3.13
C ILE A 152 8.16 -17.32 -4.46
N LYS A 153 7.47 -16.59 -5.37
CA LYS A 153 7.12 -17.08 -6.71
C LYS A 153 8.36 -17.47 -7.52
N ASN A 154 9.46 -16.75 -7.36
CA ASN A 154 10.73 -17.00 -8.06
C ASN A 154 11.68 -17.95 -7.29
N ASN A 155 11.23 -18.68 -6.29
CA ASN A 155 12.01 -19.59 -5.45
C ASN A 155 13.17 -18.93 -4.67
N LYS A 156 13.14 -17.61 -4.49
CA LYS A 156 14.16 -16.84 -3.74
C LYS A 156 13.72 -16.66 -2.28
N PHE A 157 13.61 -17.75 -1.54
CA PHE A 157 13.05 -17.76 -0.18
C PHE A 157 13.83 -16.89 0.82
N GLY A 158 15.17 -16.83 0.70
CA GLY A 158 15.98 -15.98 1.59
C GLY A 158 15.61 -14.50 1.49
N HIS A 159 15.44 -13.98 0.26
CA HIS A 159 15.01 -12.59 0.04
C HIS A 159 13.57 -12.36 0.53
N ALA A 160 12.68 -13.34 0.29
CA ALA A 160 11.32 -13.26 0.78
C ALA A 160 11.27 -13.20 2.32
N SER A 161 12.03 -14.06 3.00
CA SER A 161 12.08 -14.10 4.46
C SER A 161 12.55 -12.78 5.05
N ILE A 162 13.59 -12.15 4.47
CA ILE A 162 14.09 -10.85 4.93
C ILE A 162 12.97 -9.80 4.83
N LEU A 163 12.27 -9.72 3.68
CA LEU A 163 11.19 -8.76 3.50
C LEU A 163 10.02 -9.01 4.46
N LEU A 164 9.65 -10.27 4.67
CA LEU A 164 8.55 -10.62 5.58
C LEU A 164 8.90 -10.31 7.04
N ILE A 165 10.15 -10.50 7.45
CA ILE A 165 10.64 -10.10 8.77
C ILE A 165 10.58 -8.58 8.93
N ILE A 166 11.05 -7.81 7.94
CA ILE A 166 10.97 -6.34 7.98
C ILE A 166 9.50 -5.91 8.07
N ALA A 167 8.62 -6.47 7.24
CA ALA A 167 7.19 -6.16 7.25
C ALA A 167 6.54 -6.49 8.59
N TYR A 168 6.89 -7.61 9.22
CA TYR A 168 6.40 -8.01 10.54
C TYR A 168 6.76 -7.00 11.64
N PHE A 169 7.98 -6.47 11.62
CA PHE A 169 8.39 -5.43 12.58
C PHE A 169 7.71 -4.08 12.35
N ILE A 170 7.19 -3.83 11.14
CA ILE A 170 6.37 -2.65 10.85
C ILE A 170 4.93 -2.89 11.32
N HIS A 171 4.39 -4.09 11.09
CA HIS A 171 3.02 -4.44 11.50
C HIS A 171 2.85 -5.94 11.72
N ASN A 172 2.56 -6.31 12.95
CA ASN A 172 2.55 -7.71 13.41
C ASN A 172 1.56 -8.62 12.67
N SER A 173 0.43 -8.08 12.17
CA SER A 173 -0.57 -8.87 11.43
C SER A 173 -0.04 -9.46 10.12
N VAL A 174 1.13 -9.06 9.63
CA VAL A 174 1.81 -9.67 8.48
C VAL A 174 2.00 -11.18 8.64
N ILE A 175 2.09 -11.69 9.87
CA ILE A 175 2.23 -13.13 10.14
C ILE A 175 1.12 -13.96 9.47
N PHE A 176 -0.09 -13.42 9.37
CA PHE A 176 -1.22 -14.06 8.70
C PHE A 176 -1.08 -14.10 7.17
N CYS A 177 -0.22 -13.25 6.59
CA CYS A 177 0.05 -13.27 5.15
C CYS A 177 0.95 -14.46 4.75
N ILE A 178 1.78 -14.98 5.66
CA ILE A 178 2.77 -16.03 5.35
C ILE A 178 2.10 -17.31 4.84
N PRO A 179 1.10 -17.90 5.53
CA PRO A 179 0.39 -19.07 5.02
C PRO A 179 -0.28 -18.81 3.66
N ILE A 180 -0.89 -17.64 3.50
CA ILE A 180 -1.57 -17.23 2.26
C ILE A 180 -0.58 -17.17 1.09
N LEU A 181 0.61 -16.61 1.30
CA LEU A 181 1.65 -16.51 0.27
C LEU A 181 2.17 -17.90 -0.14
N LEU A 182 2.36 -18.80 0.82
CA LEU A 182 2.78 -20.17 0.56
C LEU A 182 1.69 -20.94 -0.20
N LEU A 183 0.44 -20.83 0.20
CA LEU A 183 -0.69 -21.42 -0.51
C LEU A 183 -0.77 -20.87 -1.94
N ALA A 184 -0.66 -19.55 -2.13
CA ALA A 184 -0.72 -18.93 -3.46
C ALA A 184 0.40 -19.42 -4.40
N LYS A 185 1.53 -19.85 -3.86
CA LYS A 185 2.62 -20.46 -4.65
C LYS A 185 2.32 -21.88 -5.09
N TYR A 186 1.87 -22.73 -4.16
CA TYR A 186 1.77 -24.18 -4.39
C TYR A 186 0.39 -24.59 -4.90
N TYR A 187 -0.64 -23.80 -4.59
CA TYR A 187 -2.02 -24.09 -4.96
C TYR A 187 -2.41 -23.33 -6.24
N LYS A 188 -2.58 -24.07 -7.34
CA LYS A 188 -3.16 -23.54 -8.57
C LYS A 188 -4.69 -23.55 -8.44
N ALA A 189 -5.22 -22.55 -7.78
CA ALA A 189 -6.67 -22.39 -7.69
C ALA A 189 -7.28 -22.23 -9.10
N SER A 190 -8.34 -23.00 -9.40
CA SER A 190 -9.09 -22.77 -10.62
C SER A 190 -9.83 -21.42 -10.52
N THR A 191 -10.03 -20.76 -11.66
CA THR A 191 -10.76 -19.48 -11.73
C THR A 191 -12.15 -19.61 -11.10
N ARG A 192 -12.81 -20.78 -11.28
CA ARG A 192 -14.12 -21.07 -10.67
C ARG A 192 -14.07 -21.08 -9.15
N PHE A 193 -13.06 -21.71 -8.57
CA PHE A 193 -12.88 -21.76 -7.11
C PHE A 193 -12.62 -20.36 -6.53
N LEU A 194 -11.79 -19.55 -7.18
CA LEU A 194 -11.53 -18.16 -6.77
C LEU A 194 -12.80 -17.31 -6.86
N SER A 195 -13.59 -17.45 -7.93
CA SER A 195 -14.88 -16.75 -8.08
C SER A 195 -15.86 -17.11 -6.97
N ILE A 196 -15.96 -18.40 -6.62
CA ILE A 196 -16.81 -18.88 -5.52
C ILE A 196 -16.36 -18.30 -4.20
N LEU A 197 -15.04 -18.26 -3.91
CA LEU A 197 -14.51 -17.68 -2.69
C LEU A 197 -14.80 -16.18 -2.58
N ILE A 198 -14.66 -15.44 -3.67
CA ILE A 198 -14.96 -13.99 -3.71
C ILE A 198 -16.44 -13.76 -3.41
N VAL A 199 -17.33 -14.50 -4.07
CA VAL A 199 -18.77 -14.40 -3.84
C VAL A 199 -19.14 -14.80 -2.42
N ALA A 200 -18.59 -15.91 -1.91
CA ALA A 200 -18.85 -16.36 -0.54
C ALA A 200 -18.34 -15.34 0.50
N SER A 201 -17.15 -14.80 0.32
CA SER A 201 -16.61 -13.76 1.23
C SER A 201 -17.45 -12.49 1.22
N SER A 202 -17.99 -12.10 0.07
CA SER A 202 -18.90 -10.96 -0.05
C SER A 202 -20.25 -11.17 0.66
N ILE A 203 -20.71 -12.42 0.74
CA ILE A 203 -21.96 -12.78 1.45
C ILE A 203 -21.74 -12.86 2.97
N ILE A 204 -20.59 -13.40 3.40
CA ILE A 204 -20.27 -13.58 4.84
C ILE A 204 -19.80 -12.27 5.48
N GLY A 205 -19.24 -11.34 4.69
CA GLY A 205 -18.78 -10.03 5.15
C GLY A 205 -19.89 -8.98 5.31
N PHE A 206 -21.15 -9.33 5.02
CA PHE A 206 -22.36 -8.59 5.37
C PHE A 206 -23.01 -9.25 6.59
#